data_df8dd12a40685d96bd9f83f3c68985c2
#
_entry.id   df8dd12a40685d96bd9f83f3c68985c2
#
_cell.length_a   1.000
_cell.length_b   1.000
_cell.length_c   1.000
_cell.angle_alpha   90.00
_cell.angle_beta   90.00
_cell.angle_gamma   90.00
#
_symmetry.space_group_name_H-M   'P 1'
#
loop_
_entity.id
_entity.type
_entity.pdbx_description
1 polymer ?
#
loop_
_entity_poly.entity_id
_entity_poly.type
_entity_poly.pdbx_seq_one_letter_code
_entity_poly.pdbx_strand_id
1 'polypeptide(L)'
;MDYEQTTEGIRVSVRPSFSFPHSRPEDGRFVFPYLVEMENQSEEVAQLLFRHWHIHDSQGEDLEVDGEGVVGEQPTLAPGKSHVYESFCVLRSPVGFMEGYFTFVRPTGEEFRVPVPRFELRAPWMVGKAPEADLMN
;
A
#
# COMPACT_ATOMS: atom_id res chain seq x y z
N MET A 1 9.45 8.60 -1.21
CA MET A 1 10.04 7.38 -1.81
C MET A 1 8.95 6.56 -2.44
N ASP A 2 9.23 6.01 -3.60
CA ASP A 2 8.27 5.18 -4.33
C ASP A 2 8.69 3.72 -4.30
N TYR A 3 7.70 2.84 -4.16
CA TYR A 3 7.90 1.40 -4.17
C TYR A 3 7.18 0.85 -5.40
N GLU A 4 7.81 -0.07 -6.11
CA GLU A 4 7.27 -0.54 -7.37
C GLU A 4 7.60 -2.01 -7.59
N GLN A 5 6.62 -2.74 -8.15
CA GLN A 5 6.81 -4.14 -8.54
C GLN A 5 5.84 -4.47 -9.66
N THR A 6 6.33 -5.26 -10.63
CA THR A 6 5.50 -5.73 -11.75
C THR A 6 5.36 -7.23 -11.69
N THR A 7 4.13 -7.72 -11.80
CA THR A 7 3.82 -9.15 -11.77
C THR A 7 2.79 -9.45 -12.86
N GLU A 8 3.08 -10.40 -13.72
CA GLU A 8 2.21 -10.81 -14.84
C GLU A 8 1.71 -9.61 -15.65
N GLY A 9 2.58 -8.64 -15.84
CA GLY A 9 2.29 -7.45 -16.64
C GLY A 9 1.53 -6.35 -15.90
N ILE A 10 1.18 -6.56 -14.62
CA ILE A 10 0.55 -5.51 -13.82
C ILE A 10 1.62 -4.84 -12.96
N ARG A 11 1.86 -3.56 -13.20
CA ARG A 11 2.79 -2.76 -12.41
C ARG A 11 2.03 -2.06 -11.30
N VAL A 12 2.46 -2.27 -10.07
CA VAL A 12 1.92 -1.59 -8.91
C VAL A 12 2.99 -0.68 -8.35
N SER A 13 2.67 0.59 -8.16
CA SER A 13 3.56 1.53 -7.49
C SER A 13 2.83 2.18 -6.31
N VAL A 14 3.56 2.43 -5.23
CA VAL A 14 3.01 3.02 -4.01
C VAL A 14 3.90 4.15 -3.54
N ARG A 15 3.28 5.27 -3.21
CA ARG A 15 3.97 6.43 -2.62
C ARG A 15 3.33 6.75 -1.28
N PRO A 16 3.92 6.32 -0.16
CA PRO A 16 3.43 6.69 1.16
C PRO A 16 3.89 8.08 1.56
N SER A 17 3.13 8.70 2.44
CA SER A 17 3.46 10.00 3.00
C SER A 17 2.99 10.06 4.45
N PHE A 18 3.19 11.20 5.11
CA PHE A 18 2.74 11.42 6.48
C PHE A 18 1.87 12.66 6.53
N SER A 19 0.72 12.57 7.19
CA SER A 19 -0.21 13.70 7.31
C SER A 19 -0.06 14.37 8.66
N PHE A 20 0.59 15.53 8.70
CA PHE A 20 0.65 16.34 9.92
C PHE A 20 -0.73 16.79 10.39
N PRO A 21 -1.59 17.30 9.49
CA PRO A 21 -2.92 17.80 9.93
C PRO A 21 -3.81 16.75 10.57
N HIS A 22 -3.68 15.49 10.15
CA HIS A 22 -4.54 14.41 10.64
C HIS A 22 -3.90 13.57 11.73
N SER A 23 -2.64 13.83 12.04
CA SER A 23 -1.91 13.09 13.07
C SER A 23 -1.96 13.81 14.40
N ARG A 24 -1.90 13.03 15.49
CA ARG A 24 -1.79 13.52 16.84
C ARG A 24 -0.82 12.63 17.61
N PRO A 25 0.50 12.89 17.46
CA PRO A 25 1.52 12.06 18.09
C PRO A 25 1.36 11.94 19.59
N GLU A 26 0.91 13.00 20.26
CA GLU A 26 0.68 13.00 21.71
C GLU A 26 -0.45 12.04 22.12
N ASP A 27 -1.33 11.69 21.19
CA ASP A 27 -2.42 10.75 21.42
C ASP A 27 -2.14 9.38 20.78
N GLY A 28 -0.92 9.17 20.30
CA GLY A 28 -0.57 7.92 19.62
C GLY A 28 -1.32 7.73 18.31
N ARG A 29 -1.53 8.80 17.56
CA ARG A 29 -2.23 8.74 16.28
C ARG A 29 -1.31 9.26 15.18
N PHE A 30 -0.91 8.35 14.28
CA PHE A 30 0.01 8.65 13.18
C PHE A 30 -0.68 8.25 11.89
N VAL A 31 -0.99 9.23 11.02
CA VAL A 31 -1.76 9.02 9.81
C VAL A 31 -0.84 9.05 8.60
N PHE A 32 -0.87 7.97 7.83
CA PHE A 32 -0.04 7.79 6.64
C PHE A 32 -0.91 7.62 5.40
N PRO A 33 -1.12 8.68 4.63
CA PRO A 33 -1.74 8.54 3.31
C PRO A 33 -0.81 7.76 2.39
N TYR A 34 -1.37 7.03 1.43
CA TYR A 34 -0.57 6.38 0.40
C TYR A 34 -1.31 6.44 -0.92
N LEU A 35 -0.53 6.72 -1.97
CA LEU A 35 -1.02 6.79 -3.34
C LEU A 35 -0.62 5.52 -4.05
N VAL A 36 -1.58 4.85 -4.68
CA VAL A 36 -1.33 3.60 -5.42
C VAL A 36 -1.68 3.81 -6.88
N GLU A 37 -0.77 3.38 -7.74
CA GLU A 37 -1.03 3.31 -9.18
C GLU A 37 -0.89 1.86 -9.64
N MET A 38 -1.87 1.41 -10.42
CA MET A 38 -1.85 0.10 -11.05
C MET A 38 -1.89 0.32 -12.56
N GLU A 39 -0.91 -0.21 -13.28
CA GLU A 39 -0.85 -0.09 -14.73
C GLU A 39 -0.81 -1.46 -15.38
N ASN A 40 -1.68 -1.68 -16.35
CA ASN A 40 -1.68 -2.92 -17.12
C ASN A 40 -0.73 -2.80 -18.30
N GLN A 41 0.46 -3.38 -18.16
CA GLN A 41 1.49 -3.43 -19.20
C GLN A 41 1.40 -4.70 -20.04
N SER A 42 0.40 -5.54 -19.78
CA SER A 42 0.19 -6.77 -20.55
C SER A 42 -0.69 -6.50 -21.77
N GLU A 43 -0.89 -7.53 -22.56
CA GLU A 43 -1.72 -7.43 -23.78
C GLU A 43 -3.16 -7.86 -23.53
N GLU A 44 -3.49 -8.28 -22.31
CA GLU A 44 -4.82 -8.74 -21.97
C GLU A 44 -5.44 -7.86 -20.89
N VAL A 45 -6.78 -7.71 -20.96
CA VAL A 45 -7.55 -6.99 -19.96
C VAL A 45 -7.40 -7.68 -18.59
N ALA A 46 -7.37 -6.90 -17.53
CA ALA A 46 -7.39 -7.41 -16.17
C ALA A 46 -8.30 -6.54 -15.31
N GLN A 47 -9.14 -7.20 -14.48
CA GLN A 47 -10.00 -6.49 -13.55
C GLN A 47 -9.56 -6.77 -12.12
N LEU A 48 -9.43 -5.72 -11.32
CA LEU A 48 -9.15 -5.88 -9.90
C LEU A 48 -10.41 -6.33 -9.18
N LEU A 49 -10.30 -7.42 -8.41
CA LEU A 49 -11.42 -7.95 -7.63
C LEU A 49 -11.27 -7.69 -6.14
N PHE A 50 -10.10 -8.03 -5.56
CA PHE A 50 -9.91 -8.02 -4.12
C PHE A 50 -8.58 -7.41 -3.75
N ARG A 51 -8.51 -6.89 -2.52
CA ARG A 51 -7.28 -6.44 -1.90
C ARG A 51 -7.04 -7.21 -0.61
N HIS A 52 -5.76 -7.45 -0.32
CA HIS A 52 -5.31 -8.00 0.95
C HIS A 52 -4.15 -7.17 1.47
N TRP A 53 -4.23 -6.71 2.70
CA TRP A 53 -3.17 -5.95 3.36
C TRP A 53 -2.74 -6.61 4.64
N HIS A 54 -1.43 -6.62 4.86
CA HIS A 54 -0.82 -6.90 6.15
C HIS A 54 -0.18 -5.59 6.62
N ILE A 55 -0.59 -5.15 7.79
CA ILE A 55 -0.15 -3.88 8.37
C ILE A 55 0.62 -4.16 9.64
N HIS A 56 1.86 -3.70 9.70
CA HIS A 56 2.69 -3.82 10.90
C HIS A 56 2.86 -2.46 11.55
N ASP A 57 2.58 -2.41 12.85
CA ASP A 57 2.75 -1.23 13.69
C ASP A 57 3.78 -1.58 14.75
N SER A 58 4.85 -0.81 14.87
CA SER A 58 5.94 -1.15 15.80
C SER A 58 5.50 -1.13 17.27
N GLN A 59 4.37 -0.53 17.60
CA GLN A 59 3.83 -0.52 18.97
C GLN A 59 2.44 -1.11 19.08
N GLY A 60 1.93 -1.64 18.00
CA GLY A 60 0.62 -2.26 17.99
C GLY A 60 0.70 -3.70 17.57
N GLU A 61 -0.46 -4.30 17.39
CA GLU A 61 -0.56 -5.64 16.84
C GLU A 61 -0.60 -5.56 15.33
N ASP A 62 -0.11 -6.59 14.67
CA ASP A 62 -0.25 -6.70 13.24
C ASP A 62 -1.72 -6.89 12.88
N LEU A 63 -2.14 -6.26 11.79
CA LEU A 63 -3.49 -6.38 11.28
C LEU A 63 -3.47 -6.95 9.87
N GLU A 64 -4.50 -7.73 9.56
CA GLU A 64 -4.75 -8.14 8.19
C GLU A 64 -6.12 -7.64 7.77
N VAL A 65 -6.20 -7.08 6.56
CA VAL A 65 -7.41 -6.49 6.03
C VAL A 65 -7.69 -7.09 4.66
N ASP A 66 -8.88 -7.66 4.51
CA ASP A 66 -9.34 -8.17 3.23
C ASP A 66 -10.58 -7.38 2.81
N GLY A 67 -10.70 -7.11 1.52
CA GLY A 67 -11.86 -6.41 1.02
C GLY A 67 -11.99 -6.49 -0.49
N GLU A 68 -13.17 -6.11 -0.97
CA GLU A 68 -13.45 -6.05 -2.40
C GLU A 68 -12.98 -4.71 -2.96
N GLY A 69 -12.25 -4.78 -4.08
CA GLY A 69 -11.84 -3.59 -4.80
C GLY A 69 -10.92 -2.66 -4.02
N VAL A 70 -10.82 -1.44 -4.48
CA VAL A 70 -10.07 -0.37 -3.85
C VAL A 70 -10.92 0.90 -3.84
N VAL A 71 -11.14 1.47 -2.66
CA VAL A 71 -11.95 2.67 -2.45
C VAL A 71 -13.30 2.57 -3.20
N GLY A 72 -13.96 1.42 -3.03
CA GLY A 72 -15.29 1.19 -3.59
C GLY A 72 -15.34 0.85 -5.07
N GLU A 73 -14.20 0.63 -5.73
CA GLU A 73 -14.13 0.35 -7.15
C GLU A 73 -13.39 -0.96 -7.45
N GLN A 74 -13.85 -1.65 -8.49
CA GLN A 74 -13.17 -2.83 -9.05
C GLN A 74 -12.79 -2.51 -10.49
N PRO A 75 -11.76 -1.68 -10.70
CA PRO A 75 -11.45 -1.17 -12.04
C PRO A 75 -11.04 -2.26 -13.01
N THR A 76 -11.51 -2.14 -14.25
CA THR A 76 -11.09 -2.96 -15.36
C THR A 76 -10.04 -2.19 -16.13
N LEU A 77 -8.86 -2.79 -16.27
CA LEU A 77 -7.74 -2.16 -16.96
C LEU A 77 -7.49 -2.82 -18.31
N ALA A 78 -7.78 -2.08 -19.37
CA ALA A 78 -7.37 -2.48 -20.71
C ALA A 78 -5.85 -2.34 -20.82
N PRO A 79 -5.22 -3.02 -21.81
CA PRO A 79 -3.78 -2.86 -22.03
C PRO A 79 -3.36 -1.39 -22.13
N GLY A 80 -2.32 -1.02 -21.39
CA GLY A 80 -1.81 0.35 -21.34
C GLY A 80 -2.55 1.29 -20.45
N LYS A 81 -3.63 0.85 -19.78
CA LYS A 81 -4.43 1.71 -18.91
C LYS A 81 -4.02 1.57 -17.47
N SER A 82 -4.29 2.63 -16.70
CA SER A 82 -3.92 2.72 -15.29
C SER A 82 -5.13 3.11 -14.44
N HIS A 83 -5.05 2.75 -13.17
CA HIS A 83 -5.98 3.23 -12.15
C HIS A 83 -5.16 3.76 -10.97
N VAL A 84 -5.52 4.94 -10.48
CA VAL A 84 -4.85 5.58 -9.35
C VAL A 84 -5.87 5.80 -8.25
N TYR A 85 -5.48 5.45 -7.02
CA TYR A 85 -6.31 5.78 -5.87
C TYR A 85 -5.45 6.18 -4.68
N GLU A 86 -6.05 6.89 -3.74
CA GLU A 86 -5.41 7.27 -2.49
C GLU A 86 -6.21 6.72 -1.33
N SER A 87 -5.50 6.24 -0.32
CA SER A 87 -6.10 5.79 0.92
C SER A 87 -5.15 6.19 2.06
N PHE A 88 -5.42 5.73 3.26
CA PHE A 88 -4.55 6.04 4.39
C PHE A 88 -4.55 4.90 5.40
N CYS A 89 -3.48 4.87 6.18
CA CYS A 89 -3.30 3.92 7.27
C CYS A 89 -3.03 4.70 8.55
N VAL A 90 -3.63 4.27 9.65
CA VAL A 90 -3.42 4.89 10.96
C VAL A 90 -2.64 3.93 11.84
N LEU A 91 -1.48 4.37 12.32
CA LEU A 91 -0.66 3.60 13.24
C LEU A 91 -0.66 4.26 14.63
N ARG A 92 -0.25 3.48 15.63
CA ARG A 92 -0.05 3.97 16.99
C ARG A 92 1.35 4.47 17.24
N SER A 93 2.25 4.22 16.31
CA SER A 93 3.64 4.61 16.42
C SER A 93 4.10 5.31 15.15
N PRO A 94 5.24 6.01 15.20
CA PRO A 94 5.75 6.71 14.01
C PRO A 94 6.39 5.80 12.98
N VAL A 95 6.43 4.48 13.21
CA VAL A 95 7.09 3.53 12.31
C VAL A 95 6.26 2.26 12.15
N GLY A 96 6.13 1.82 10.93
CA GLY A 96 5.50 0.54 10.59
C GLY A 96 5.72 0.24 9.13
N PHE A 97 4.95 -0.68 8.59
CA PHE A 97 4.96 -0.98 7.16
C PHE A 97 3.64 -1.61 6.72
N MET A 98 3.42 -1.59 5.43
CA MET A 98 2.32 -2.32 4.80
C MET A 98 2.88 -3.18 3.67
N GLU A 99 2.23 -4.30 3.43
CA GLU A 99 2.49 -5.17 2.29
C GLU A 99 1.21 -5.95 2.02
N GLY A 100 1.12 -6.57 0.88
CA GLY A 100 -0.05 -7.35 0.56
C GLY A 100 -0.12 -7.72 -0.89
N TYR A 101 -1.31 -7.88 -1.41
CA TYR A 101 -1.52 -8.20 -2.82
C TYR A 101 -2.91 -7.79 -3.27
N PHE A 102 -3.04 -7.61 -4.57
CA PHE A 102 -4.32 -7.46 -5.24
C PHE A 102 -4.62 -8.74 -6.00
N THR A 103 -5.89 -9.13 -6.03
CA THR A 103 -6.34 -10.24 -6.87
C THR A 103 -7.00 -9.67 -8.10
N PHE A 104 -6.47 -10.03 -9.26
CA PHE A 104 -6.99 -9.65 -10.56
C PHE A 104 -7.59 -10.85 -11.26
N VAL A 105 -8.48 -10.60 -12.21
CA VAL A 105 -9.09 -11.64 -13.04
C VAL A 105 -8.96 -11.26 -14.51
N ARG A 106 -8.63 -12.27 -15.33
CA ARG A 106 -8.61 -12.14 -16.80
C ARG A 106 -10.01 -12.42 -17.37
N PRO A 107 -10.25 -12.04 -18.63
CA PRO A 107 -11.54 -12.34 -19.27
C PRO A 107 -11.91 -13.82 -19.29
N THR A 108 -10.90 -14.71 -19.24
CA THR A 108 -11.10 -16.15 -19.16
C THR A 108 -11.65 -16.64 -17.83
N GLY A 109 -11.67 -15.77 -16.82
CA GLY A 109 -12.03 -16.15 -15.46
C GLY A 109 -10.86 -16.57 -14.60
N GLU A 110 -9.65 -16.63 -15.16
CA GLU A 110 -8.45 -16.96 -14.40
C GLU A 110 -8.10 -15.81 -13.47
N GLU A 111 -7.94 -16.13 -12.18
CA GLU A 111 -7.53 -15.17 -11.16
C GLU A 111 -6.04 -15.30 -10.89
N PHE A 112 -5.40 -14.19 -10.59
CA PHE A 112 -3.99 -14.18 -10.24
C PHE A 112 -3.72 -13.08 -9.22
N ARG A 113 -2.68 -13.29 -8.40
CA ARG A 113 -2.30 -12.33 -7.37
C ARG A 113 -1.15 -11.46 -7.86
N VAL A 114 -1.28 -10.17 -7.59
CA VAL A 114 -0.26 -9.18 -7.90
C VAL A 114 0.23 -8.62 -6.58
N PRO A 115 1.45 -9.00 -6.13
CA PRO A 115 1.98 -8.51 -4.87
C PRO A 115 2.19 -6.99 -4.89
N VAL A 116 1.93 -6.39 -3.74
CA VAL A 116 2.34 -5.02 -3.46
C VAL A 116 3.64 -5.11 -2.66
N PRO A 117 4.73 -4.49 -3.11
CA PRO A 117 5.97 -4.58 -2.36
C PRO A 117 5.80 -3.94 -1.00
N ARG A 118 6.51 -4.47 0.00
CA ARG A 118 6.48 -3.87 1.33
C ARG A 118 6.91 -2.40 1.23
N PHE A 119 6.10 -1.51 1.77
CA PHE A 119 6.47 -0.11 1.85
C PHE A 119 6.45 0.37 3.29
N GLU A 120 7.47 1.14 3.63
CA GLU A 120 7.65 1.63 4.99
C GLU A 120 6.77 2.84 5.25
N LEU A 121 6.25 2.89 6.48
CA LEU A 121 5.50 4.02 7.00
C LEU A 121 6.36 4.65 8.10
N ARG A 122 6.95 5.81 7.80
CA ARG A 122 7.83 6.48 8.75
C ARG A 122 7.46 7.96 8.83
N ALA A 123 7.23 8.44 10.06
CA ALA A 123 7.06 9.87 10.26
C ALA A 123 8.36 10.59 9.89
N PRO A 124 8.29 11.86 9.43
CA PRO A 124 9.49 12.54 8.90
C PRO A 124 10.68 12.60 9.83
N TRP A 125 10.47 12.72 11.14
CA TRP A 125 11.56 12.75 12.10
C TRP A 125 12.22 11.38 12.31
N MET A 126 11.62 10.31 11.76
CA MET A 126 12.19 8.96 11.81
C MET A 126 12.96 8.58 10.55
N VAL A 127 12.81 9.36 9.48
CA VAL A 127 13.44 9.06 8.20
C VAL A 127 14.93 9.24 8.28
N GLY A 128 15.68 8.25 7.78
CA GLY A 128 17.15 8.31 7.78
C GLY A 128 17.81 7.93 9.10
N LYS A 129 17.02 7.57 10.11
CA LYS A 129 17.55 7.20 11.42
C LYS A 129 17.79 5.69 11.51
N ALA A 130 18.93 5.31 12.05
CA ALA A 130 19.21 3.93 12.40
C ALA A 130 18.54 3.65 13.75
N PRO A 131 17.66 2.65 13.85
CA PRO A 131 16.81 2.46 15.04
C PRO A 131 17.56 2.43 16.36
N GLU A 132 18.63 1.65 16.44
CA GLU A 132 19.35 1.50 17.70
C GLU A 132 20.25 2.66 18.03
N ALA A 133 20.89 3.25 17.01
CA ALA A 133 21.76 4.41 17.21
C ALA A 133 20.96 5.57 17.79
N ASP A 134 19.73 5.77 17.35
CA ASP A 134 18.90 6.85 17.85
C ASP A 134 18.44 6.62 19.28
N LEU A 135 18.19 5.37 19.64
CA LEU A 135 17.80 5.04 21.00
C LEU A 135 18.92 5.18 22.00
N MET A 136 20.15 5.04 21.57
CA MET A 136 21.32 5.13 22.44
C MET A 136 21.74 6.56 22.72
N ASN A 137 21.27 7.46 21.97
CA ASN A 137 21.61 8.86 22.12
C ASN A 137 20.43 9.66 22.67
#